data_7668ab34702ec03622abae5be1268ceb
#
_entry.id   7668ab34702ec03622abae5be1268ceb
#
_cell.length_a   1.000
_cell.length_b   1.000
_cell.length_c   1.000
_cell.angle_alpha   90.00
_cell.angle_beta   90.00
_cell.angle_gamma   90.00
#
_symmetry.space_group_name_H-M   'P 1'
#
loop_
_entity.id
_entity.type
_entity.pdbx_description
1 polymer ?
#
loop_
_entity_poly.entity_id
_entity_poly.type
_entity_poly.pdbx_seq_one_letter_code
_entity_poly.pdbx_strand_id
1 'polypeptide(L)'
;MWLLAVTLPVMQYLDNEEIRKEIWEASTKIGWQEKYDNTDLIRKILGLHQEKAELLGKRDYADVVLERRMAKSGSRADEFVSDLKDKTADAFRRENETLKAFKAEKTNSPEEPLEPWEAGYWVEKQKKEKYDFDEEEMRPYLPIDSVLSGMFSLVTQIFGLRIEGRSTVFEGE
;
A
#
# COMPACT_ATOMS: atom_id res chain seq x y z
N MET A 1 -1.03 -3.32 -12.11
CA MET A 1 -1.14 -1.85 -12.02
C MET A 1 -2.57 -1.33 -12.20
N TRP A 2 -3.34 -1.81 -13.17
CA TRP A 2 -4.76 -1.42 -13.37
C TRP A 2 -5.68 -1.80 -12.19
N LEU A 3 -5.43 -2.92 -11.52
CA LEU A 3 -6.25 -3.40 -10.41
C LEU A 3 -6.31 -2.37 -9.27
N LEU A 4 -5.18 -1.80 -8.87
CA LEU A 4 -5.12 -0.79 -7.79
C LEU A 4 -5.85 0.51 -8.16
N ALA A 5 -5.77 0.95 -9.41
CA ALA A 5 -6.43 2.18 -9.87
C ALA A 5 -7.97 2.09 -9.84
N VAL A 6 -8.52 0.87 -9.91
CA VAL A 6 -9.97 0.63 -9.85
C VAL A 6 -10.42 0.23 -8.44
N THR A 7 -9.66 -0.62 -7.76
CA THR A 7 -10.09 -1.15 -6.45
C THR A 7 -10.02 -0.11 -5.33
N LEU A 8 -9.01 0.77 -5.33
CA LEU A 8 -8.89 1.79 -4.28
C LEU A 8 -10.11 2.73 -4.22
N PRO A 9 -10.55 3.36 -5.34
CA PRO A 9 -11.76 4.19 -5.29
C PRO A 9 -13.01 3.43 -4.85
N VAL A 10 -13.16 2.17 -5.27
CA VAL A 10 -14.29 1.35 -4.83
C VAL A 10 -14.26 1.12 -3.33
N MET A 11 -13.10 0.77 -2.77
CA MET A 11 -12.95 0.53 -1.33
C MET A 11 -13.14 1.80 -0.48
N GLN A 12 -12.88 2.98 -1.03
CA GLN A 12 -12.99 4.25 -0.33
C GLN A 12 -14.35 4.92 -0.47
N TYR A 13 -15.01 4.80 -1.62
CA TYR A 13 -16.18 5.63 -1.95
C TYR A 13 -17.47 4.86 -2.20
N LEU A 14 -17.41 3.56 -2.49
CA LEU A 14 -18.64 2.80 -2.77
C LEU A 14 -19.41 2.54 -1.48
N ASP A 15 -20.67 2.96 -1.43
CA ASP A 15 -21.52 2.75 -0.24
C ASP A 15 -21.92 1.28 -0.02
N ASN A 16 -21.97 0.46 -1.08
CA ASN A 16 -22.32 -0.96 -0.96
C ASN A 16 -21.21 -1.78 -0.33
N GLU A 17 -21.43 -2.20 0.92
CA GLU A 17 -20.47 -2.97 1.70
C GLU A 17 -20.22 -4.37 1.14
N GLU A 18 -21.24 -5.06 0.63
CA GLU A 18 -21.11 -6.41 0.09
C GLU A 18 -20.15 -6.44 -1.09
N ILE A 19 -20.23 -5.44 -1.99
CA ILE A 19 -19.30 -5.34 -3.12
C ILE A 19 -17.89 -5.02 -2.64
N ARG A 20 -17.70 -4.14 -1.65
CA ARG A 20 -16.38 -3.89 -1.06
C ARG A 20 -15.78 -5.17 -0.48
N LYS A 21 -16.57 -5.94 0.27
CA LYS A 21 -16.16 -7.24 0.82
C LYS A 21 -15.77 -8.23 -0.27
N GLU A 22 -16.59 -8.38 -1.31
CA GLU A 22 -16.30 -9.27 -2.43
C GLU A 22 -14.98 -8.91 -3.12
N ILE A 23 -14.74 -7.64 -3.39
CA ILE A 23 -13.48 -7.16 -3.98
C ILE A 23 -12.29 -7.41 -3.06
N TRP A 24 -12.43 -7.15 -1.77
CA TRP A 24 -11.39 -7.42 -0.79
C TRP A 24 -11.06 -8.92 -0.73
N GLU A 25 -12.07 -9.78 -0.62
CA GLU A 25 -11.88 -11.23 -0.63
C GLU A 25 -11.23 -11.73 -1.92
N ALA A 26 -11.66 -11.25 -3.07
CA ALA A 26 -11.07 -11.62 -4.35
C ALA A 26 -9.59 -11.20 -4.44
N SER A 27 -9.27 -9.99 -3.99
CA SER A 27 -7.89 -9.48 -4.02
C SER A 27 -6.95 -10.19 -3.03
N THR A 28 -7.45 -10.58 -1.86
CA THR A 28 -6.65 -11.31 -0.86
C THR A 28 -6.42 -12.78 -1.22
N LYS A 29 -7.23 -13.35 -2.09
CA LYS A 29 -7.10 -14.73 -2.58
C LYS A 29 -6.20 -14.86 -3.83
N ILE A 30 -5.62 -13.78 -4.33
CA ILE A 30 -4.71 -13.84 -5.48
C ILE A 30 -3.50 -14.70 -5.15
N GLY A 31 -3.24 -15.71 -5.99
CA GLY A 31 -2.15 -16.66 -5.78
C GLY A 31 -2.44 -17.81 -4.80
N TRP A 32 -3.70 -17.92 -4.34
CA TRP A 32 -4.17 -19.01 -3.46
C TRP A 32 -5.25 -19.87 -4.11
N GLN A 33 -5.61 -19.61 -5.35
CA GLN A 33 -6.66 -20.33 -6.05
C GLN A 33 -6.08 -21.47 -6.88
N GLU A 34 -6.55 -22.68 -6.64
CA GLU A 34 -6.26 -23.97 -7.34
C GLU A 34 -5.14 -23.90 -8.39
N LYS A 35 -5.46 -23.46 -9.61
CA LYS A 35 -4.49 -23.41 -10.72
C LYS A 35 -3.34 -22.40 -10.50
N TYR A 36 -3.55 -21.40 -9.66
CA TYR A 36 -2.61 -20.30 -9.41
C TYR A 36 -2.09 -20.31 -7.97
N ASP A 37 -2.25 -21.41 -7.23
CA ASP A 37 -1.75 -21.55 -5.87
C ASP A 37 -0.21 -21.56 -5.86
N ASN A 38 0.36 -20.55 -5.21
CA ASN A 38 1.80 -20.36 -5.08
C ASN A 38 2.37 -20.89 -3.76
N THR A 39 1.57 -21.56 -2.93
CA THR A 39 1.97 -21.98 -1.58
C THR A 39 3.24 -22.84 -1.60
N ASP A 40 3.31 -23.84 -2.48
CA ASP A 40 4.48 -24.70 -2.57
C ASP A 40 5.70 -24.00 -3.16
N LEU A 41 5.48 -23.08 -4.09
CA LEU A 41 6.57 -22.23 -4.62
C LEU A 41 7.14 -21.32 -3.53
N ILE A 42 6.30 -20.74 -2.69
CA ILE A 42 6.73 -19.88 -1.57
C ILE A 42 7.59 -20.70 -0.60
N ARG A 43 7.15 -21.91 -0.20
CA ARG A 43 7.92 -22.81 0.68
C ARG A 43 9.27 -23.15 0.08
N LYS A 44 9.32 -23.49 -1.22
CA LYS A 44 10.56 -23.81 -1.92
C LYS A 44 11.49 -22.60 -1.98
N ILE A 45 10.98 -21.40 -2.26
CA ILE A 45 11.78 -20.16 -2.27
C ILE A 45 12.37 -19.89 -0.87
N LEU A 46 11.58 -20.05 0.19
CA LEU A 46 12.07 -19.86 1.56
C LEU A 46 13.17 -20.87 1.92
N GLY A 47 13.03 -22.14 1.54
CA GLY A 47 14.07 -23.15 1.71
C GLY A 47 15.36 -22.81 0.97
N LEU A 48 15.27 -22.43 -0.29
CA LEU A 48 16.44 -22.00 -1.08
C LEU A 48 17.11 -20.72 -0.54
N HIS A 49 16.31 -19.81 0.02
CA HIS A 49 16.86 -18.62 0.70
C HIS A 49 17.67 -19.00 1.94
N GLN A 50 17.20 -19.98 2.73
CA GLN A 50 17.91 -20.47 3.90
C GLN A 50 19.22 -21.17 3.48
N GLU A 51 19.20 -22.08 2.53
CA GLU A 51 20.38 -22.74 1.97
C GLU A 51 21.41 -21.73 1.47
N LYS A 52 20.96 -20.71 0.76
CA LYS A 52 21.84 -19.63 0.29
C LYS A 52 22.49 -18.86 1.43
N ALA A 53 21.74 -18.58 2.50
CA ALA A 53 22.29 -17.90 3.67
C ALA A 53 23.38 -18.74 4.35
N GLU A 54 23.15 -20.03 4.53
CA GLU A 54 24.10 -20.99 5.11
C GLU A 54 25.36 -21.08 4.27
N LEU A 55 25.26 -21.22 2.94
CA LEU A 55 26.41 -21.24 2.03
C LEU A 55 27.26 -19.98 2.10
N LEU A 56 26.64 -18.83 2.39
CA LEU A 56 27.32 -17.55 2.55
C LEU A 56 27.78 -17.27 4.00
N GLY A 57 27.63 -18.25 4.92
CA GLY A 57 28.00 -18.10 6.33
C GLY A 57 27.16 -17.06 7.09
N LYS A 58 25.91 -16.85 6.66
CA LYS A 58 24.96 -15.93 7.31
C LYS A 58 23.92 -16.72 8.11
N ARG A 59 23.38 -16.09 9.14
CA ARG A 59 22.35 -16.68 10.01
C ARG A 59 21.05 -16.94 9.23
N ASP A 60 20.64 -15.97 8.42
CA ASP A 60 19.41 -16.01 7.63
C ASP A 60 19.53 -15.15 6.37
N TYR A 61 18.53 -15.25 5.51
CA TYR A 61 18.53 -14.52 4.23
C TYR A 61 18.37 -13.00 4.40
N ALA A 62 17.77 -12.53 5.49
CA ALA A 62 17.69 -11.11 5.79
C ALA A 62 19.11 -10.53 6.00
N ASP A 63 20.00 -11.24 6.71
CA ASP A 63 21.39 -10.84 6.88
C ASP A 63 22.15 -10.79 5.55
N VAL A 64 21.88 -11.72 4.61
CA VAL A 64 22.45 -11.67 3.26
C VAL A 64 22.03 -10.40 2.50
N VAL A 65 20.74 -10.08 2.54
CA VAL A 65 20.18 -8.94 1.79
C VAL A 65 20.59 -7.60 2.41
N LEU A 66 20.61 -7.53 3.75
CA LEU A 66 20.80 -6.28 4.48
C LEU A 66 22.28 -5.91 4.69
N GLU A 67 23.22 -6.81 4.48
CA GLU A 67 24.65 -6.55 4.65
C GLU A 67 25.12 -5.26 3.95
N ARG A 68 24.63 -5.03 2.73
CA ARG A 68 24.97 -3.86 1.92
C ARG A 68 23.93 -2.74 1.98
N ARG A 69 22.93 -2.86 2.85
CA ARG A 69 21.88 -1.86 3.04
C ARG A 69 22.08 -1.10 4.35
N MET A 70 21.29 -0.04 4.56
CA MET A 70 21.42 0.84 5.74
C MET A 70 21.26 0.10 7.08
N ALA A 71 20.36 -0.88 7.16
CA ALA A 71 20.14 -1.65 8.39
C ALA A 71 21.30 -2.60 8.74
N LYS A 72 22.08 -3.08 7.76
CA LYS A 72 23.25 -3.97 7.92
C LYS A 72 22.93 -5.41 8.36
N SER A 73 21.90 -5.64 9.15
CA SER A 73 21.48 -6.98 9.63
C SER A 73 19.97 -7.09 9.79
N GLY A 74 19.48 -8.33 9.78
CA GLY A 74 18.08 -8.66 10.05
C GLY A 74 17.65 -8.22 11.44
N SER A 75 18.47 -8.47 12.47
CA SER A 75 18.19 -8.07 13.86
C SER A 75 17.96 -6.57 13.98
N ARG A 76 18.83 -5.75 13.37
CA ARG A 76 18.69 -4.29 13.44
C ARG A 76 17.46 -3.79 12.70
N ALA A 77 17.09 -4.44 11.61
CA ALA A 77 15.84 -4.11 10.91
C ALA A 77 14.61 -4.47 11.76
N ASP A 78 14.62 -5.62 12.43
CA ASP A 78 13.57 -6.07 13.32
C ASP A 78 13.41 -5.16 14.56
N GLU A 79 14.53 -4.79 15.19
CA GLU A 79 14.58 -3.82 16.29
C GLU A 79 13.95 -2.48 15.88
N PHE A 80 14.30 -1.98 14.69
CA PHE A 80 13.73 -0.72 14.18
C PHE A 80 12.23 -0.81 13.97
N VAL A 81 11.75 -1.89 13.37
CA VAL A 81 10.30 -2.09 13.13
C VAL A 81 9.54 -2.25 14.44
N SER A 82 10.13 -2.98 15.41
CA SER A 82 9.54 -3.18 16.74
C SER A 82 9.45 -1.86 17.52
N ASP A 83 10.51 -1.07 17.53
CA ASP A 83 10.53 0.26 18.16
C ASP A 83 9.50 1.20 17.53
N LEU A 84 9.38 1.19 16.20
CA LEU A 84 8.37 1.97 15.50
C LEU A 84 6.94 1.53 15.86
N LYS A 85 6.70 0.21 15.90
CA LYS A 85 5.42 -0.36 16.31
C LYS A 85 5.03 0.10 17.72
N ASP A 86 5.97 0.02 18.67
CA ASP A 86 5.72 0.41 20.06
C ASP A 86 5.41 1.92 20.17
N LYS A 87 6.15 2.76 19.46
CA LYS A 87 5.94 4.21 19.43
C LYS A 87 4.62 4.63 18.78
N THR A 88 4.10 3.85 17.85
CA THR A 88 2.85 4.16 17.14
C THR A 88 1.61 3.47 17.72
N ALA A 89 1.78 2.46 18.58
CA ALA A 89 0.70 1.61 19.07
C ALA A 89 -0.44 2.40 19.73
N ASP A 90 -0.12 3.39 20.57
CA ASP A 90 -1.13 4.19 21.27
C ASP A 90 -1.88 5.14 20.32
N ALA A 91 -1.20 5.72 19.34
CA ALA A 91 -1.84 6.55 18.32
C ALA A 91 -2.80 5.69 17.49
N PHE A 92 -2.32 4.54 17.01
CA PHE A 92 -3.13 3.59 16.23
C PHE A 92 -4.38 3.14 16.99
N ARG A 93 -4.26 2.84 18.30
CA ARG A 93 -5.40 2.45 19.13
C ARG A 93 -6.44 3.58 19.22
N ARG A 94 -6.01 4.80 19.55
CA ARG A 94 -6.92 5.96 19.65
C ARG A 94 -7.62 6.27 18.33
N GLU A 95 -6.90 6.19 17.21
CA GLU A 95 -7.50 6.42 15.89
C GLU A 95 -8.54 5.37 15.55
N ASN A 96 -8.27 4.09 15.84
CA ASN A 96 -9.25 3.01 15.62
C ASN A 96 -10.48 3.14 16.50
N GLU A 97 -10.31 3.50 17.78
CA GLU A 97 -11.44 3.75 18.70
C GLU A 97 -12.31 4.92 18.18
N THR A 98 -11.66 6.01 17.76
CA THR A 98 -12.37 7.15 17.18
C THR A 98 -13.14 6.78 15.91
N LEU A 99 -12.56 5.94 15.06
CA LEU A 99 -13.19 5.51 13.82
C LEU A 99 -14.36 4.55 14.06
N LYS A 100 -14.26 3.64 15.03
CA LYS A 100 -15.37 2.77 15.46
C LYS A 100 -16.54 3.57 16.01
N ALA A 101 -16.27 4.53 16.89
CA ALA A 101 -17.28 5.41 17.43
C ALA A 101 -17.98 6.23 16.32
N PHE A 102 -17.21 6.73 15.36
CA PHE A 102 -17.76 7.43 14.21
C PHE A 102 -18.68 6.54 13.37
N LYS A 103 -18.25 5.30 13.05
CA LYS A 103 -19.10 4.32 12.35
C LYS A 103 -20.38 4.06 13.11
N ALA A 104 -20.31 3.77 14.42
CA ALA A 104 -21.45 3.49 15.27
C ALA A 104 -22.47 4.65 15.31
N GLU A 105 -21.99 5.89 15.39
CA GLU A 105 -22.82 7.09 15.31
C GLU A 105 -23.56 7.19 13.97
N LYS A 106 -22.86 7.00 12.85
CA LYS A 106 -23.45 7.13 11.50
C LYS A 106 -24.43 6.01 11.15
N THR A 107 -24.21 4.84 11.69
CA THR A 107 -25.06 3.66 11.41
C THR A 107 -26.14 3.43 12.46
N ASN A 108 -26.15 4.20 13.57
CA ASN A 108 -26.98 3.95 14.76
C ASN A 108 -26.88 2.50 15.27
N SER A 109 -25.66 1.95 15.24
CA SER A 109 -25.35 0.58 15.66
C SER A 109 -24.38 0.58 16.85
N PRO A 110 -24.25 -0.54 17.60
CA PRO A 110 -23.22 -0.67 18.61
C PRO A 110 -21.81 -0.51 18.00
N GLU A 111 -20.84 -0.11 18.86
CA GLU A 111 -19.45 -0.10 18.45
C GLU A 111 -18.94 -1.54 18.24
N GLU A 112 -18.56 -1.85 17.01
CA GLU A 112 -18.00 -3.14 16.62
C GLU A 112 -16.62 -2.95 16.00
N PRO A 113 -15.77 -3.99 16.01
CA PRO A 113 -14.51 -3.95 15.26
C PRO A 113 -14.76 -3.64 13.78
N LEU A 114 -13.88 -2.81 13.20
CA LEU A 114 -13.94 -2.53 11.77
C LEU A 114 -13.43 -3.74 10.99
N GLU A 115 -14.19 -4.14 10.00
CA GLU A 115 -13.76 -5.15 9.06
C GLU A 115 -12.76 -4.57 8.04
N PRO A 116 -11.86 -5.38 7.47
CA PRO A 116 -10.83 -4.88 6.55
C PRO A 116 -11.38 -4.13 5.32
N TRP A 117 -12.57 -4.49 4.84
CA TRP A 117 -13.23 -3.83 3.72
C TRP A 117 -13.99 -2.56 4.09
N GLU A 118 -14.05 -2.22 5.38
CA GLU A 118 -14.73 -1.05 5.90
C GLU A 118 -13.78 0.10 6.25
N ALA A 119 -12.57 -0.21 6.67
CA ALA A 119 -11.65 0.76 7.22
C ALA A 119 -11.40 1.96 6.27
N GLY A 120 -11.09 1.69 5.01
CA GLY A 120 -10.84 2.73 4.01
C GLY A 120 -12.06 3.63 3.77
N TYR A 121 -13.24 3.04 3.72
CA TYR A 121 -14.50 3.75 3.53
C TYR A 121 -14.81 4.69 4.70
N TRP A 122 -14.73 4.20 5.94
CA TRP A 122 -15.03 5.01 7.11
C TRP A 122 -13.99 6.08 7.39
N VAL A 123 -12.72 5.84 7.05
CA VAL A 123 -11.67 6.88 7.09
C VAL A 123 -12.00 8.04 6.16
N GLU A 124 -12.41 7.78 4.90
CA GLU A 124 -12.77 8.83 3.97
C GLU A 124 -14.04 9.58 4.39
N LYS A 125 -15.05 8.89 4.87
CA LYS A 125 -16.26 9.52 5.42
C LYS A 125 -15.95 10.43 6.62
N GLN A 126 -15.11 9.95 7.55
CA GLN A 126 -14.69 10.75 8.71
C GLN A 126 -13.85 11.96 8.31
N LYS A 127 -12.91 11.78 7.38
CA LYS A 127 -12.05 12.84 6.83
C LYS A 127 -12.90 13.95 6.20
N LYS A 128 -13.85 13.57 5.35
CA LYS A 128 -14.76 14.51 4.70
C LYS A 128 -15.59 15.29 5.71
N GLU A 129 -16.11 14.64 6.76
CA GLU A 129 -16.92 15.32 7.77
C GLU A 129 -16.09 16.22 8.69
N LYS A 130 -14.90 15.78 9.12
CA LYS A 130 -14.06 16.55 10.05
C LYS A 130 -13.36 17.75 9.41
N TYR A 131 -12.97 17.62 8.14
CA TYR A 131 -12.09 18.57 7.48
C TYR A 131 -12.76 19.29 6.30
N ASP A 132 -13.98 18.89 5.92
CA ASP A 132 -14.68 19.39 4.73
C ASP A 132 -13.77 19.34 3.48
N PHE A 133 -12.98 18.25 3.37
CA PHE A 133 -11.96 18.08 2.35
C PHE A 133 -12.27 16.89 1.47
N ASP A 134 -12.40 17.14 0.16
CA ASP A 134 -12.55 16.13 -0.88
C ASP A 134 -11.33 16.17 -1.80
N GLU A 135 -10.60 15.06 -1.89
CA GLU A 135 -9.41 14.98 -2.76
C GLU A 135 -9.74 15.18 -4.24
N GLU A 136 -10.96 14.85 -4.67
CA GLU A 136 -11.42 15.05 -6.05
C GLU A 136 -11.48 16.54 -6.42
N GLU A 137 -11.72 17.44 -5.46
CA GLU A 137 -11.70 18.89 -5.67
C GLU A 137 -10.31 19.41 -6.01
N MET A 138 -9.23 18.69 -5.61
CA MET A 138 -7.85 19.04 -5.96
C MET A 138 -7.46 18.65 -7.39
N ARG A 139 -8.17 17.69 -7.99
CA ARG A 139 -7.83 17.14 -9.31
C ARG A 139 -7.72 18.19 -10.43
N PRO A 140 -8.61 19.18 -10.54
CA PRO A 140 -8.47 20.24 -11.55
C PRO A 140 -7.22 21.11 -11.42
N TYR A 141 -6.65 21.20 -10.21
CA TYR A 141 -5.45 22.02 -9.94
C TYR A 141 -4.15 21.27 -10.27
N LEU A 142 -4.19 19.98 -10.48
CA LEU A 142 -3.03 19.12 -10.73
C LEU A 142 -3.18 18.33 -12.06
N PRO A 143 -3.41 19.00 -13.21
CA PRO A 143 -3.50 18.29 -14.48
C PRO A 143 -2.13 17.67 -14.80
N ILE A 144 -2.15 16.39 -15.23
CA ILE A 144 -0.94 15.57 -15.41
C ILE A 144 0.08 16.22 -16.35
N ASP A 145 -0.39 16.85 -17.42
CA ASP A 145 0.50 17.50 -18.40
C ASP A 145 1.27 18.68 -17.78
N SER A 146 0.62 19.46 -16.92
CA SER A 146 1.26 20.57 -16.19
C SER A 146 2.26 20.07 -15.15
N VAL A 147 1.93 18.99 -14.45
CA VAL A 147 2.82 18.36 -13.46
C VAL A 147 4.06 17.80 -14.14
N LEU A 148 3.90 17.06 -15.24
CA LEU A 148 5.02 16.50 -16.02
C LEU A 148 5.90 17.60 -16.61
N SER A 149 5.31 18.64 -17.20
CA SER A 149 6.04 19.78 -17.74
C SER A 149 6.85 20.51 -16.66
N GLY A 150 6.24 20.73 -15.48
CA GLY A 150 6.92 21.32 -14.32
C GLY A 150 8.08 20.45 -13.83
N MET A 151 7.88 19.14 -13.71
CA MET A 151 8.92 18.18 -13.34
C MET A 151 10.09 18.20 -14.33
N PHE A 152 9.83 18.15 -15.63
CA PHE A 152 10.88 18.17 -16.66
C PHE A 152 11.66 19.50 -16.65
N SER A 153 10.96 20.61 -16.44
CA SER A 153 11.61 21.93 -16.27
C SER A 153 12.54 21.95 -15.07
N LEU A 154 12.09 21.44 -13.93
CA LEU A 154 12.89 21.35 -12.70
C LEU A 154 14.14 20.47 -12.91
N VAL A 155 13.99 19.29 -13.52
CA VAL A 155 15.11 18.38 -13.83
C VAL A 155 16.11 19.06 -14.78
N THR A 156 15.62 19.80 -15.77
CA THR A 156 16.47 20.56 -16.69
C THR A 156 17.26 21.65 -15.94
N GLN A 157 16.63 22.38 -15.03
CA GLN A 157 17.31 23.43 -14.26
C GLN A 157 18.36 22.89 -13.29
N ILE A 158 18.07 21.77 -12.60
CA ILE A 158 18.98 21.21 -11.60
C ILE A 158 20.13 20.43 -12.23
N PHE A 159 19.84 19.64 -13.26
CA PHE A 159 20.80 18.68 -13.82
C PHE A 159 21.29 19.01 -15.23
N GLY A 160 20.76 20.05 -15.87
CA GLY A 160 21.09 20.41 -17.25
C GLY A 160 20.61 19.38 -18.29
N LEU A 161 19.69 18.49 -17.92
CA LEU A 161 19.18 17.45 -18.81
C LEU A 161 18.09 18.01 -19.73
N ARG A 162 18.14 17.62 -21.02
CA ARG A 162 17.09 17.92 -21.98
C ARG A 162 16.19 16.69 -22.14
N ILE A 163 14.91 16.83 -21.80
CA ILE A 163 13.92 15.77 -21.91
C ILE A 163 13.01 16.06 -23.08
N GLU A 164 12.99 15.15 -24.06
CA GLU A 164 12.17 15.25 -25.26
C GLU A 164 11.18 14.07 -25.35
N GLY A 165 9.93 14.37 -25.68
CA GLY A 165 8.93 13.36 -26.00
C GLY A 165 9.31 12.60 -27.28
N ARG A 166 9.29 11.26 -27.21
CA ARG A 166 9.51 10.41 -28.39
C ARG A 166 8.28 9.53 -28.61
N SER A 167 7.70 9.59 -29.81
CA SER A 167 6.66 8.63 -30.14
C SER A 167 7.31 7.27 -30.43
N THR A 168 6.96 6.26 -29.66
CA THR A 168 7.30 4.86 -29.92
C THR A 168 6.11 4.20 -30.58
N VAL A 169 6.27 3.72 -31.79
CA VAL A 169 5.32 2.79 -32.41
C VAL A 169 5.63 1.42 -31.80
N PHE A 170 4.72 0.89 -31.01
CA PHE A 170 4.74 -0.52 -30.65
C PHE A 170 4.26 -1.30 -31.86
N GLU A 171 5.18 -1.88 -32.64
CA GLU A 171 4.84 -2.96 -33.54
C GLU A 171 4.58 -4.19 -32.65
N GLY A 172 3.29 -4.44 -32.37
CA GLY A 172 2.87 -5.66 -31.73
C GLY A 172 2.89 -6.80 -32.73
N GLU A 173 3.73 -7.82 -32.47
CA GLU A 173 3.52 -9.17 -32.97
C GLU A 173 2.55 -9.93 -32.05
#